data_2cf074b54c47d58f4d5930a58e384ce8
#
_entry.id   2cf074b54c47d58f4d5930a58e384ce8
#
_cell.length_a   1.000
_cell.length_b   1.000
_cell.length_c   1.000
_cell.angle_alpha   90.00
_cell.angle_beta   90.00
_cell.angle_gamma   90.00
#
_symmetry.space_group_name_H-M   'P 1'
#
loop_
_entity.id
_entity.type
_entity.pdbx_description
1 polymer ?
#
loop_
_entity_poly.entity_id
_entity_poly.type
_entity_poly.pdbx_seq_one_letter_code
_entity_poly.pdbx_strand_id
1 'polypeptide(L)'
;MKSLVSRWNHNRDNITDNRTLRVNWHLGNTCTYKCSYCDSKLNAGNIPWVSINAAKKIVDDIIAVYREKYNKSIFIFELTGGEPTVYPGIEELSQYMKSLGIYVQLCTNGSRTVRWWEENAANFTSITNSYHVEFTDVKHLTAVCNTVLDKGVTSNVLVLLDPLQFNKIKNDIEYMKEFGNFGISVRRVYDRNPAVKRSYEYTNEQLLYLNNNATIKEKKSVAFPQEMQYQTIMIKDETSLNVNENALFGTEDNNFLGWDCYAGIDTLSLDVTGNILPAYCYTGYKKVIGSWLTDNLADLQWPAGKMKCGDMRCVCVHDLRARKNTNAD
;
A
#
# COMPACT_ATOMS: atom_id res chain seq x y z
N MET A 1 20.75 -17.47 1.26
CA MET A 1 21.74 -16.42 1.62
C MET A 1 21.28 -15.80 2.93
N LYS A 2 22.12 -15.78 3.98
CA LYS A 2 21.79 -15.00 5.17
C LYS A 2 21.76 -13.53 4.73
N SER A 3 20.67 -12.81 5.03
CA SER A 3 20.51 -11.42 4.71
C SER A 3 21.77 -10.61 5.08
N LEU A 4 22.36 -9.95 4.11
CA LEU A 4 23.51 -9.05 4.31
C LEU A 4 23.08 -7.73 4.94
N VAL A 5 21.76 -7.54 5.05
CA VAL A 5 21.15 -6.28 5.51
C VAL A 5 21.23 -6.22 7.03
N SER A 6 21.93 -5.22 7.56
CA SER A 6 22.04 -4.97 9.00
C SER A 6 21.11 -3.86 9.48
N ARG A 7 20.69 -2.99 8.58
CA ARG A 7 19.85 -1.83 8.90
C ARG A 7 18.90 -1.53 7.75
N TRP A 8 17.66 -1.31 8.07
CA TRP A 8 16.63 -0.89 7.14
C TRP A 8 16.18 0.53 7.45
N ASN A 9 16.35 1.43 6.48
CA ASN A 9 15.89 2.79 6.61
C ASN A 9 15.37 3.28 5.24
N HIS A 10 14.33 4.09 5.23
CA HIS A 10 13.76 4.63 4.00
C HIS A 10 14.71 5.57 3.27
N ASN A 11 15.54 6.24 3.99
CA ASN A 11 16.58 7.09 3.41
C ASN A 11 17.54 7.52 4.55
N ARG A 12 18.76 7.01 4.52
CA ARG A 12 19.70 7.11 5.63
C ARG A 12 19.99 8.53 6.08
N ASP A 13 20.12 9.43 5.13
CA ASP A 13 20.57 10.79 5.36
C ASP A 13 19.42 11.80 5.28
N ASN A 14 18.18 11.31 5.11
CA ASN A 14 17.05 12.18 4.86
C ASN A 14 16.25 12.44 6.13
N ILE A 15 16.31 13.67 6.59
CA ILE A 15 15.48 14.21 7.67
C ILE A 15 13.98 14.00 7.40
N THR A 16 13.57 13.92 6.12
CA THR A 16 12.17 13.69 5.73
C THR A 16 11.62 12.35 6.20
N ASP A 17 12.48 11.34 6.34
CA ASP A 17 12.07 10.00 6.74
C ASP A 17 11.54 9.95 8.19
N ASN A 18 12.25 10.63 9.10
CA ASN A 18 11.81 10.78 10.48
C ASN A 18 10.55 11.63 10.61
N ARG A 19 10.27 12.52 9.65
CA ARG A 19 9.12 13.43 9.63
C ARG A 19 7.92 12.90 8.88
N THR A 20 8.03 11.73 8.24
CA THR A 20 6.94 11.15 7.44
C THR A 20 6.07 10.22 8.28
N LEU A 21 4.75 10.38 8.16
CA LEU A 21 3.76 9.38 8.54
C LEU A 21 3.10 8.82 7.28
N ARG A 22 3.01 7.50 7.19
CA ARG A 22 2.21 6.80 6.17
C ARG A 22 0.99 6.16 6.82
N VAL A 23 -0.19 6.49 6.34
CA VAL A 23 -1.46 5.93 6.82
C VAL A 23 -2.06 5.08 5.72
N ASN A 24 -2.28 3.80 5.98
CA ASN A 24 -3.07 2.93 5.11
C ASN A 24 -4.50 2.87 5.66
N TRP A 25 -5.46 3.36 4.88
CA TRP A 25 -6.84 3.47 5.33
C TRP A 25 -7.78 2.64 4.46
N HIS A 26 -8.33 1.60 5.07
CA HIS A 26 -9.43 0.84 4.50
C HIS A 26 -10.74 1.58 4.74
N LEU A 27 -11.16 2.40 3.77
CA LEU A 27 -12.35 3.24 3.86
C LEU A 27 -13.65 2.46 4.08
N GLY A 28 -13.74 1.24 3.56
CA GLY A 28 -14.91 0.38 3.68
C GLY A 28 -14.71 -0.97 3.00
N ASN A 29 -15.77 -1.77 2.97
CA ASN A 29 -15.74 -3.11 2.38
C ASN A 29 -16.74 -3.32 1.22
N THR A 30 -17.25 -2.25 0.63
CA THR A 30 -18.01 -2.34 -0.62
C THR A 30 -17.03 -2.39 -1.79
N CYS A 31 -17.20 -3.37 -2.68
CA CYS A 31 -16.38 -3.53 -3.87
C CYS A 31 -17.24 -3.86 -5.09
N THR A 32 -16.84 -3.34 -6.25
CA THR A 32 -17.45 -3.66 -7.54
C THR A 32 -17.09 -5.06 -8.05
N TYR A 33 -15.97 -5.64 -7.54
CA TYR A 33 -15.51 -6.98 -7.86
C TYR A 33 -15.76 -7.96 -6.71
N LYS A 34 -15.86 -9.24 -7.04
CA LYS A 34 -16.03 -10.36 -6.10
C LYS A 34 -14.93 -11.40 -6.32
N CYS A 35 -13.67 -10.95 -6.36
CA CYS A 35 -12.53 -11.82 -6.61
C CYS A 35 -12.50 -13.00 -5.64
N SER A 36 -12.29 -14.21 -6.19
CA SER A 36 -12.39 -15.47 -5.43
C SER A 36 -11.34 -15.58 -4.29
N TYR A 37 -10.22 -14.89 -4.44
CA TYR A 37 -9.12 -14.86 -3.47
C TYR A 37 -9.19 -13.68 -2.49
N CYS A 38 -10.16 -12.78 -2.63
CA CYS A 38 -10.29 -11.65 -1.73
C CYS A 38 -10.87 -12.08 -0.38
N ASP A 39 -10.37 -11.51 0.71
CA ASP A 39 -10.99 -11.67 2.03
C ASP A 39 -12.43 -11.14 1.98
N SER A 40 -13.38 -11.98 2.38
CA SER A 40 -14.80 -11.62 2.40
C SER A 40 -15.09 -10.37 3.26
N LYS A 41 -14.25 -10.09 4.26
CA LYS A 41 -14.34 -8.86 5.06
C LYS A 41 -14.09 -7.59 4.24
N LEU A 42 -13.36 -7.70 3.11
CA LEU A 42 -13.01 -6.57 2.25
C LEU A 42 -13.95 -6.38 1.05
N ASN A 43 -14.88 -7.31 0.79
CA ASN A 43 -15.78 -7.22 -0.36
C ASN A 43 -17.25 -7.56 -0.07
N ALA A 44 -17.62 -7.72 1.20
CA ALA A 44 -18.99 -8.08 1.60
C ALA A 44 -20.01 -6.95 1.37
N GLY A 45 -19.58 -5.69 1.50
CA GLY A 45 -20.45 -4.53 1.33
C GLY A 45 -21.45 -4.32 2.47
N ASN A 46 -21.17 -4.87 3.65
CA ASN A 46 -22.06 -4.83 4.81
C ASN A 46 -21.62 -3.85 5.90
N ILE A 47 -20.49 -3.17 5.73
CA ILE A 47 -20.01 -2.12 6.65
C ILE A 47 -20.47 -0.77 6.09
N PRO A 48 -21.23 0.02 6.86
CA PRO A 48 -21.65 1.36 6.43
C PRO A 48 -20.46 2.27 6.17
N TRP A 49 -20.58 3.15 5.17
CA TRP A 49 -19.60 4.19 4.95
C TRP A 49 -19.60 5.21 6.09
N VAL A 50 -18.42 5.64 6.49
CA VAL A 50 -18.28 6.80 7.38
C VAL A 50 -18.74 8.07 6.66
N SER A 51 -19.36 9.01 7.37
CA SER A 51 -19.73 10.29 6.77
C SER A 51 -18.49 11.10 6.39
N ILE A 52 -18.62 11.95 5.36
CA ILE A 52 -17.49 12.77 4.91
C ILE A 52 -16.95 13.69 6.01
N ASN A 53 -17.81 14.24 6.85
CA ASN A 53 -17.37 15.09 7.97
C ASN A 53 -16.59 14.29 9.02
N ALA A 54 -17.01 13.06 9.33
CA ALA A 54 -16.26 12.19 10.21
C ALA A 54 -14.92 11.76 9.58
N ALA A 55 -14.90 11.48 8.27
CA ALA A 55 -13.67 11.14 7.58
C ALA A 55 -12.65 12.31 7.61
N LYS A 56 -13.10 13.54 7.37
CA LYS A 56 -12.24 14.73 7.49
C LYS A 56 -11.71 14.91 8.90
N LYS A 57 -12.58 14.74 9.92
CA LYS A 57 -12.17 14.84 11.32
C LYS A 57 -11.08 13.81 11.67
N ILE A 58 -11.19 12.56 11.20
CA ILE A 58 -10.18 11.52 11.41
C ILE A 58 -8.82 11.97 10.83
N VAL A 59 -8.82 12.55 9.63
CA VAL A 59 -7.61 13.09 9.00
C VAL A 59 -6.97 14.17 9.89
N ASP A 60 -7.77 15.14 10.35
CA ASP A 60 -7.30 16.24 11.20
C ASP A 60 -6.75 15.73 12.52
N ASP A 61 -7.46 14.84 13.19
CA ASP A 61 -7.04 14.27 14.48
C ASP A 61 -5.72 13.51 14.36
N ILE A 62 -5.56 12.68 13.32
CA ILE A 62 -4.29 11.95 13.06
C ILE A 62 -3.15 12.95 12.85
N ILE A 63 -3.35 13.95 12.01
CA ILE A 63 -2.34 14.98 11.74
C ILE A 63 -1.95 15.70 13.02
N ALA A 64 -2.92 16.12 13.82
CA ALA A 64 -2.68 16.84 15.07
C ALA A 64 -1.84 15.99 16.03
N VAL A 65 -2.27 14.76 16.30
CA VAL A 65 -1.57 13.82 17.19
C VAL A 65 -0.14 13.55 16.73
N TYR A 66 0.06 13.29 15.42
CA TYR A 66 1.38 12.93 14.93
C TYR A 66 2.32 14.13 14.79
N ARG A 67 1.81 15.33 14.58
CA ARG A 67 2.61 16.57 14.70
C ARG A 67 3.09 16.80 16.12
N GLU A 68 2.18 16.66 17.07
CA GLU A 68 2.48 16.93 18.49
C GLU A 68 3.42 15.86 19.09
N LYS A 69 3.05 14.58 18.97
CA LYS A 69 3.76 13.48 19.66
C LYS A 69 5.04 13.03 18.98
N TYR A 70 5.11 13.10 17.64
CA TYR A 70 6.22 12.50 16.86
C TYR A 70 6.92 13.49 15.93
N ASN A 71 6.56 14.77 15.99
CA ASN A 71 7.12 15.83 15.12
C ASN A 71 7.01 15.49 13.62
N LYS A 72 5.90 14.83 13.22
CA LYS A 72 5.66 14.52 11.82
C LYS A 72 5.16 15.76 11.07
N SER A 73 5.69 15.99 9.88
CA SER A 73 5.32 17.14 9.03
C SER A 73 4.95 16.75 7.61
N ILE A 74 5.20 15.48 7.22
CA ILE A 74 4.89 14.92 5.91
C ILE A 74 3.90 13.78 6.12
N PHE A 75 2.75 13.89 5.46
CA PHE A 75 1.67 12.92 5.61
C PHE A 75 1.33 12.30 4.26
N ILE A 76 1.29 10.96 4.23
CA ILE A 76 0.92 10.17 3.07
C ILE A 76 -0.23 9.27 3.48
N PHE A 77 -1.38 9.43 2.84
CA PHE A 77 -2.53 8.56 3.05
C PHE A 77 -2.74 7.68 1.82
N GLU A 78 -2.72 6.37 2.01
CA GLU A 78 -3.10 5.37 1.01
C GLU A 78 -4.53 4.92 1.27
N LEU A 79 -5.44 5.34 0.40
CA LEU A 79 -6.86 4.98 0.46
C LEU A 79 -7.06 3.65 -0.26
N THR A 80 -7.62 2.67 0.47
CA THR A 80 -7.82 1.29 0.02
C THR A 80 -9.07 0.69 0.69
N GLY A 81 -9.22 -0.62 0.68
CA GLY A 81 -10.35 -1.33 1.30
C GLY A 81 -11.01 -2.28 0.31
N GLY A 82 -12.33 -2.21 0.15
CA GLY A 82 -13.04 -2.87 -0.94
C GLY A 82 -12.66 -2.23 -2.28
N GLU A 83 -13.50 -1.35 -2.78
CA GLU A 83 -13.13 -0.44 -3.88
C GLU A 83 -13.34 1.01 -3.39
N PRO A 84 -12.27 1.75 -3.08
CA PRO A 84 -12.39 3.07 -2.47
C PRO A 84 -13.07 4.09 -3.37
N THR A 85 -13.03 3.94 -4.70
CA THR A 85 -13.69 4.87 -5.62
C THR A 85 -15.22 4.81 -5.58
N VAL A 86 -15.82 3.80 -4.93
CA VAL A 86 -17.27 3.76 -4.71
C VAL A 86 -17.70 4.40 -3.39
N TYR A 87 -16.76 4.85 -2.57
CA TYR A 87 -17.09 5.67 -1.41
C TYR A 87 -17.74 6.99 -1.86
N PRO A 88 -18.96 7.33 -1.37
CA PRO A 88 -19.69 8.51 -1.86
C PRO A 88 -19.00 9.85 -1.64
N GLY A 89 -18.04 9.89 -0.70
CA GLY A 89 -17.27 11.10 -0.36
C GLY A 89 -15.84 11.11 -0.90
N ILE A 90 -15.48 10.22 -1.83
CA ILE A 90 -14.06 10.04 -2.24
C ILE A 90 -13.48 11.29 -2.88
N GLU A 91 -14.24 11.96 -3.74
CA GLU A 91 -13.81 13.19 -4.43
C GLU A 91 -13.58 14.32 -3.41
N GLU A 92 -14.53 14.53 -2.50
CA GLU A 92 -14.46 15.58 -1.49
C GLU A 92 -13.34 15.30 -0.47
N LEU A 93 -13.18 14.04 -0.05
CA LEU A 93 -12.12 13.64 0.88
C LEU A 93 -10.73 13.83 0.28
N SER A 94 -10.52 13.39 -0.96
CA SER A 94 -9.23 13.51 -1.64
C SER A 94 -8.86 14.98 -1.91
N GLN A 95 -9.81 15.82 -2.30
CA GLN A 95 -9.62 17.26 -2.45
C GLN A 95 -9.27 17.92 -1.11
N TYR A 96 -9.99 17.56 -0.04
CA TYR A 96 -9.71 18.04 1.31
C TYR A 96 -8.29 17.69 1.76
N MET A 97 -7.90 16.44 1.67
CA MET A 97 -6.54 16.01 2.01
C MET A 97 -5.48 16.75 1.20
N LYS A 98 -5.71 16.91 -0.10
CA LYS A 98 -4.79 17.65 -0.97
C LYS A 98 -4.66 19.11 -0.56
N SER A 99 -5.75 19.78 -0.15
CA SER A 99 -5.72 21.16 0.35
C SER A 99 -4.90 21.33 1.63
N LEU A 100 -4.75 20.27 2.41
CA LEU A 100 -3.88 20.21 3.60
C LEU A 100 -2.41 19.89 3.28
N GLY A 101 -2.05 19.72 2.00
CA GLY A 101 -0.70 19.34 1.58
C GLY A 101 -0.38 17.85 1.81
N ILE A 102 -1.39 17.00 1.96
CA ILE A 102 -1.24 15.55 2.13
C ILE A 102 -1.00 14.89 0.77
N TYR A 103 -0.08 13.94 0.72
CA TYR A 103 0.10 13.07 -0.44
C TYR A 103 -0.95 11.95 -0.40
N VAL A 104 -1.91 12.00 -1.31
CA VAL A 104 -3.02 11.03 -1.38
C VAL A 104 -2.69 9.95 -2.39
N GLN A 105 -2.49 8.72 -1.92
CA GLN A 105 -2.33 7.53 -2.74
C GLN A 105 -3.65 6.77 -2.81
N LEU A 106 -3.96 6.20 -3.96
CA LEU A 106 -5.16 5.39 -4.15
C LEU A 106 -4.77 3.98 -4.63
N CYS A 107 -5.30 2.96 -3.96
CA CYS A 107 -5.25 1.57 -4.43
C CYS A 107 -6.67 1.17 -4.88
N THR A 108 -6.86 0.91 -6.17
CA THR A 108 -8.17 0.72 -6.80
C THR A 108 -8.14 -0.44 -7.80
N ASN A 109 -9.29 -1.02 -8.11
CA ASN A 109 -9.44 -1.98 -9.21
C ASN A 109 -9.66 -1.30 -10.59
N GLY A 110 -9.69 0.04 -10.63
CA GLY A 110 -9.82 0.81 -11.86
C GLY A 110 -11.20 0.73 -12.54
N SER A 111 -12.23 0.23 -11.86
CA SER A 111 -13.54 -0.06 -12.49
C SER A 111 -14.39 1.18 -12.82
N ARG A 112 -14.02 2.36 -12.35
CA ARG A 112 -14.71 3.61 -12.74
C ARG A 112 -14.50 3.90 -14.22
N THR A 113 -15.45 4.61 -14.83
CA THR A 113 -15.36 5.01 -16.23
C THR A 113 -14.15 5.90 -16.50
N VAL A 114 -13.63 5.88 -17.72
CA VAL A 114 -12.52 6.77 -18.15
C VAL A 114 -12.87 8.24 -17.86
N ARG A 115 -14.11 8.65 -18.14
CA ARG A 115 -14.58 10.01 -17.85
C ARG A 115 -14.46 10.37 -16.37
N TRP A 116 -14.78 9.46 -15.46
CA TRP A 116 -14.61 9.72 -14.02
C TRP A 116 -13.14 9.99 -13.68
N TRP A 117 -12.21 9.25 -14.29
CA TRP A 117 -10.77 9.45 -14.11
C TRP A 117 -10.29 10.76 -14.72
N GLU A 118 -10.83 11.17 -15.88
CA GLU A 118 -10.55 12.49 -16.48
C GLU A 118 -10.90 13.65 -15.52
N GLU A 119 -11.98 13.50 -14.78
CA GLU A 119 -12.48 14.50 -13.84
C GLU A 119 -11.76 14.46 -12.48
N ASN A 120 -11.35 13.30 -11.99
CA ASN A 120 -10.96 13.10 -10.60
C ASN A 120 -9.51 12.66 -10.35
N ALA A 121 -8.80 12.15 -11.35
CA ALA A 121 -7.45 11.63 -11.14
C ALA A 121 -6.49 12.66 -10.51
N ALA A 122 -6.62 13.93 -10.86
CA ALA A 122 -5.79 15.02 -10.34
C ALA A 122 -5.93 15.25 -8.81
N ASN A 123 -6.93 14.66 -8.17
CA ASN A 123 -7.08 14.74 -6.72
C ASN A 123 -6.09 13.82 -5.97
N PHE A 124 -5.44 12.88 -6.68
CA PHE A 124 -4.51 11.92 -6.12
C PHE A 124 -3.07 12.25 -6.52
N THR A 125 -2.12 11.85 -5.68
CA THR A 125 -0.69 11.98 -5.95
C THR A 125 -0.19 10.80 -6.78
N SER A 126 -0.69 9.61 -6.47
CA SER A 126 -0.40 8.39 -7.24
C SER A 126 -1.55 7.41 -7.15
N ILE A 127 -1.71 6.60 -8.20
CA ILE A 127 -2.76 5.59 -8.28
C ILE A 127 -2.11 4.24 -8.62
N THR A 128 -2.39 3.25 -7.77
CA THR A 128 -2.04 1.85 -8.03
C THR A 128 -3.31 1.11 -8.43
N ASN A 129 -3.36 0.68 -9.68
CA ASN A 129 -4.46 -0.09 -10.22
C ASN A 129 -4.19 -1.58 -10.04
N SER A 130 -5.04 -2.27 -9.31
CA SER A 130 -4.95 -3.73 -9.12
C SER A 130 -5.60 -4.44 -10.30
N TYR A 131 -4.78 -5.14 -11.10
CA TYR A 131 -5.30 -6.01 -12.14
C TYR A 131 -5.77 -7.34 -11.53
N HIS A 132 -7.06 -7.60 -11.63
CA HIS A 132 -7.72 -8.82 -11.16
C HIS A 132 -8.24 -9.61 -12.36
N VAL A 133 -7.54 -10.67 -12.76
CA VAL A 133 -7.80 -11.43 -14.00
C VAL A 133 -9.24 -11.94 -14.14
N GLU A 134 -9.94 -12.17 -13.04
CA GLU A 134 -11.33 -12.64 -13.02
C GLU A 134 -12.33 -11.58 -13.51
N PHE A 135 -12.03 -10.29 -13.34
CA PHE A 135 -13.00 -9.20 -13.56
C PHE A 135 -12.48 -8.07 -14.42
N THR A 136 -11.16 -7.86 -14.50
CA THR A 136 -10.60 -6.71 -15.19
C THR A 136 -10.63 -6.88 -16.70
N ASP A 137 -11.22 -5.92 -17.40
CA ASP A 137 -10.96 -5.71 -18.82
C ASP A 137 -9.63 -4.97 -18.97
N VAL A 138 -8.66 -5.61 -19.59
CA VAL A 138 -7.30 -5.06 -19.76
C VAL A 138 -7.29 -3.80 -20.61
N LYS A 139 -8.16 -3.69 -21.62
CA LYS A 139 -8.26 -2.52 -22.49
C LYS A 139 -8.78 -1.31 -21.72
N HIS A 140 -9.85 -1.52 -20.95
CA HIS A 140 -10.38 -0.50 -20.07
C HIS A 140 -9.35 -0.03 -19.04
N LEU A 141 -8.70 -0.97 -18.33
CA LEU A 141 -7.68 -0.64 -17.34
C LEU A 141 -6.52 0.15 -17.95
N THR A 142 -6.06 -0.26 -19.14
CA THR A 142 -4.99 0.46 -19.87
C THR A 142 -5.42 1.88 -20.22
N ALA A 143 -6.65 2.09 -20.70
CA ALA A 143 -7.20 3.41 -20.97
C ALA A 143 -7.27 4.27 -19.70
N VAL A 144 -7.76 3.72 -18.59
CA VAL A 144 -7.77 4.38 -17.28
C VAL A 144 -6.37 4.81 -16.86
N CYS A 145 -5.40 3.90 -16.91
CA CYS A 145 -4.02 4.21 -16.51
C CYS A 145 -3.38 5.30 -17.36
N ASN A 146 -3.61 5.30 -18.67
CA ASN A 146 -3.13 6.34 -19.57
C ASN A 146 -3.80 7.69 -19.26
N THR A 147 -5.13 7.70 -19.04
CA THR A 147 -5.86 8.91 -18.64
C THR A 147 -5.30 9.50 -17.34
N VAL A 148 -5.00 8.67 -16.35
CA VAL A 148 -4.37 9.11 -15.09
C VAL A 148 -3.01 9.77 -15.36
N LEU A 149 -2.20 9.19 -16.25
CA LEU A 149 -0.91 9.76 -16.64
C LEU A 149 -1.04 11.10 -17.36
N ASP A 150 -2.04 11.23 -18.24
CA ASP A 150 -2.31 12.47 -18.98
C ASP A 150 -2.71 13.63 -18.04
N LYS A 151 -3.22 13.30 -16.83
CA LYS A 151 -3.46 14.28 -15.75
C LYS A 151 -2.21 14.58 -14.91
N GLY A 152 -1.03 14.08 -15.29
CA GLY A 152 0.22 14.28 -14.55
C GLY A 152 0.33 13.46 -13.27
N VAL A 153 -0.53 12.48 -13.07
CA VAL A 153 -0.57 11.62 -11.88
C VAL A 153 0.17 10.31 -12.16
N THR A 154 0.97 9.86 -11.20
CA THR A 154 1.65 8.57 -11.35
C THR A 154 0.66 7.43 -11.35
N SER A 155 0.75 6.57 -12.37
CA SER A 155 -0.07 5.38 -12.52
C SER A 155 0.80 4.13 -12.55
N ASN A 156 0.42 3.14 -11.73
CA ASN A 156 1.05 1.82 -11.69
C ASN A 156 -0.03 0.75 -11.74
N VAL A 157 0.30 -0.39 -12.35
CA VAL A 157 -0.53 -1.59 -12.31
C VAL A 157 0.15 -2.66 -11.47
N LEU A 158 -0.56 -3.15 -10.48
CA LEU A 158 -0.19 -4.32 -9.70
C LEU A 158 -0.96 -5.54 -10.22
N VAL A 159 -0.26 -6.44 -10.89
CA VAL A 159 -0.84 -7.68 -11.42
C VAL A 159 -0.74 -8.77 -10.36
N LEU A 160 -1.89 -9.33 -9.98
CA LEU A 160 -1.94 -10.52 -9.14
C LEU A 160 -1.91 -11.76 -10.04
N LEU A 161 -0.81 -12.51 -9.97
CA LEU A 161 -0.60 -13.70 -10.80
C LEU A 161 -1.38 -14.89 -10.25
N ASP A 162 -2.59 -15.10 -10.77
CA ASP A 162 -3.33 -16.34 -10.54
C ASP A 162 -2.69 -17.46 -11.38
N PRO A 163 -2.16 -18.53 -10.75
CA PRO A 163 -1.49 -19.61 -11.47
C PRO A 163 -2.43 -20.35 -12.45
N LEU A 164 -3.73 -20.37 -12.18
CA LEU A 164 -4.73 -20.99 -13.06
C LEU A 164 -5.02 -20.18 -14.33
N GLN A 165 -4.71 -18.89 -14.31
CA GLN A 165 -4.93 -17.94 -15.41
C GLN A 165 -3.62 -17.43 -16.02
N PHE A 166 -2.51 -18.14 -15.81
CA PHE A 166 -1.17 -17.70 -16.12
C PHE A 166 -0.99 -17.19 -17.57
N ASN A 167 -1.45 -17.94 -18.56
CA ASN A 167 -1.32 -17.56 -19.97
C ASN A 167 -2.13 -16.30 -20.32
N LYS A 168 -3.35 -16.18 -19.78
CA LYS A 168 -4.16 -14.97 -19.97
C LYS A 168 -3.45 -13.76 -19.39
N ILE A 169 -2.93 -13.87 -18.16
CA ILE A 169 -2.21 -12.79 -17.48
C ILE A 169 -0.97 -12.37 -18.28
N LYS A 170 -0.20 -13.32 -18.82
CA LYS A 170 0.94 -13.00 -19.69
C LYS A 170 0.53 -12.18 -20.91
N ASN A 171 -0.52 -12.61 -21.60
CA ASN A 171 -1.02 -11.90 -22.79
C ASN A 171 -1.51 -10.49 -22.43
N ASP A 172 -2.21 -10.35 -21.31
CA ASP A 172 -2.72 -9.06 -20.84
C ASP A 172 -1.57 -8.12 -20.41
N ILE A 173 -0.50 -8.66 -19.83
CA ILE A 173 0.73 -7.89 -19.53
C ILE A 173 1.39 -7.40 -20.83
N GLU A 174 1.51 -8.25 -21.86
CA GLU A 174 2.06 -7.81 -23.14
C GLU A 174 1.21 -6.70 -23.77
N TYR A 175 -0.12 -6.80 -23.72
CA TYR A 175 -1.02 -5.73 -24.14
C TYR A 175 -0.76 -4.43 -23.35
N MET A 176 -0.65 -4.50 -22.03
CA MET A 176 -0.37 -3.32 -21.20
C MET A 176 1.01 -2.71 -21.50
N LYS A 177 2.01 -3.53 -21.84
CA LYS A 177 3.35 -3.05 -22.26
C LYS A 177 3.34 -2.31 -23.60
N GLU A 178 2.54 -2.81 -24.54
CA GLU A 178 2.41 -2.24 -25.88
C GLU A 178 1.64 -0.91 -25.86
N PHE A 179 0.50 -0.87 -25.17
CA PHE A 179 -0.43 0.26 -25.22
C PHE A 179 -0.38 1.19 -24.01
N GLY A 180 0.40 0.85 -22.99
CA GLY A 180 0.49 1.61 -21.74
C GLY A 180 1.86 2.24 -21.51
N ASN A 181 1.87 3.42 -20.88
CA ASN A 181 3.10 4.08 -20.45
C ASN A 181 3.21 4.23 -18.92
N PHE A 182 2.63 3.29 -18.18
CA PHE A 182 2.59 3.23 -16.73
C PHE A 182 3.54 2.14 -16.18
N GLY A 183 3.75 2.15 -14.86
CA GLY A 183 4.52 1.10 -14.19
C GLY A 183 3.73 -0.22 -14.10
N ILE A 184 4.41 -1.35 -14.20
CA ILE A 184 3.80 -2.69 -14.09
C ILE A 184 4.65 -3.53 -13.13
N SER A 185 4.00 -4.14 -12.15
CA SER A 185 4.62 -5.11 -11.24
C SER A 185 3.73 -6.34 -11.08
N VAL A 186 4.36 -7.49 -10.84
CA VAL A 186 3.65 -8.77 -10.70
C VAL A 186 3.90 -9.34 -9.31
N ARG A 187 2.86 -9.82 -8.67
CA ARG A 187 2.91 -10.46 -7.35
C ARG A 187 2.12 -11.74 -7.30
N ARG A 188 2.46 -12.58 -6.32
CA ARG A 188 1.66 -13.77 -5.98
C ARG A 188 0.29 -13.37 -5.48
N VAL A 189 -0.70 -14.17 -5.82
CA VAL A 189 -1.98 -14.17 -5.10
C VAL A 189 -1.75 -14.90 -3.78
N TYR A 190 -2.11 -14.26 -2.69
CA TYR A 190 -2.20 -14.90 -1.38
C TYR A 190 -3.67 -15.13 -1.08
N ASP A 191 -4.05 -16.38 -0.82
CA ASP A 191 -5.38 -16.67 -0.33
C ASP A 191 -5.52 -16.13 1.10
N ARG A 192 -6.30 -15.06 1.23
CA ARG A 192 -6.64 -14.43 2.50
C ARG A 192 -8.06 -14.77 2.95
N ASN A 193 -8.81 -15.50 2.12
CA ASN A 193 -10.16 -15.91 2.45
C ASN A 193 -10.11 -17.27 3.18
N PRO A 194 -10.29 -17.32 4.52
CA PRO A 194 -10.24 -18.57 5.28
C PRO A 194 -11.34 -19.57 4.88
N ALA A 195 -12.37 -19.13 4.17
CA ALA A 195 -13.42 -19.99 3.63
C ALA A 195 -13.03 -20.68 2.32
N VAL A 196 -12.01 -20.16 1.62
CA VAL A 196 -11.50 -20.71 0.36
C VAL A 196 -10.18 -21.38 0.63
N LYS A 197 -10.18 -22.69 0.89
CA LYS A 197 -8.95 -23.51 0.97
C LYS A 197 -8.35 -23.69 -0.43
N ARG A 198 -8.00 -22.62 -1.12
CA ARG A 198 -7.20 -22.68 -2.35
C ARG A 198 -5.72 -22.54 -1.97
N SER A 199 -5.01 -23.64 -2.05
CA SER A 199 -3.55 -23.58 -2.15
C SER A 199 -3.22 -23.10 -3.55
N TYR A 200 -2.70 -21.89 -3.69
CA TYR A 200 -2.12 -21.43 -4.95
C TYR A 200 -0.73 -22.04 -5.11
N GLU A 201 -0.71 -23.23 -5.71
CA GLU A 201 0.54 -23.89 -6.08
C GLU A 201 1.07 -23.31 -7.39
N TYR A 202 2.27 -22.78 -7.33
CA TYR A 202 2.96 -22.24 -8.51
C TYR A 202 3.95 -23.25 -9.05
N THR A 203 3.94 -23.47 -10.36
CA THR A 203 4.98 -24.25 -11.05
C THR A 203 6.32 -23.50 -11.03
N ASN A 204 7.41 -24.21 -11.32
CA ASN A 204 8.75 -23.58 -11.42
C ASN A 204 8.78 -22.49 -12.49
N GLU A 205 8.08 -22.66 -13.62
CA GLU A 205 7.96 -21.63 -14.66
C GLU A 205 7.28 -20.36 -14.11
N GLN A 206 6.17 -20.51 -13.38
CA GLN A 206 5.44 -19.40 -12.80
C GLN A 206 6.23 -18.68 -11.71
N LEU A 207 7.00 -19.43 -10.90
CA LEU A 207 7.89 -18.85 -9.90
C LEU A 207 9.04 -18.08 -10.55
N LEU A 208 9.63 -18.61 -11.61
CA LEU A 208 10.65 -17.93 -12.38
C LEU A 208 10.08 -16.64 -13.03
N TYR A 209 8.88 -16.73 -13.59
CA TYR A 209 8.19 -15.57 -14.15
C TYR A 209 7.95 -14.47 -13.10
N LEU A 210 7.47 -14.83 -11.91
CA LEU A 210 7.27 -13.90 -10.79
C LEU A 210 8.58 -13.19 -10.41
N ASN A 211 9.67 -13.95 -10.26
CA ASN A 211 10.97 -13.39 -9.87
C ASN A 211 11.52 -12.43 -10.93
N ASN A 212 11.38 -12.77 -12.20
CA ASN A 212 11.88 -11.96 -13.30
C ASN A 212 11.00 -10.73 -13.60
N ASN A 213 9.74 -10.73 -13.18
CA ASN A 213 8.75 -9.71 -13.48
C ASN A 213 8.17 -9.02 -12.23
N ALA A 214 8.84 -9.12 -11.09
CA ALA A 214 8.45 -8.42 -9.87
C ALA A 214 8.30 -6.90 -10.12
N THR A 215 9.12 -6.35 -11.02
CA THR A 215 8.97 -5.01 -11.59
C THR A 215 9.30 -5.08 -13.07
N ILE A 216 8.28 -5.02 -13.94
CA ILE A 216 8.46 -5.07 -15.40
C ILE A 216 8.84 -3.69 -15.93
N LYS A 217 8.15 -2.66 -15.46
CA LYS A 217 8.35 -1.28 -15.87
C LYS A 217 8.19 -0.40 -14.64
N GLU A 218 9.24 0.32 -14.30
CA GLU A 218 9.19 1.31 -13.24
C GLU A 218 8.90 2.68 -13.82
N LYS A 219 7.89 3.35 -13.29
CA LYS A 219 7.65 4.76 -13.58
C LYS A 219 7.82 5.55 -12.31
N LYS A 220 8.82 6.43 -12.30
CA LYS A 220 9.08 7.32 -11.16
C LYS A 220 7.93 8.31 -11.01
N SER A 221 7.49 8.51 -9.79
CA SER A 221 6.51 9.53 -9.49
C SER A 221 7.16 10.91 -9.59
N VAL A 222 6.57 11.79 -10.39
CA VAL A 222 6.98 13.21 -10.44
C VAL A 222 6.42 13.98 -9.26
N ALA A 223 5.35 13.46 -8.64
CA ALA A 223 4.62 14.13 -7.57
C ALA A 223 5.22 13.92 -6.17
N PHE A 224 6.05 12.88 -5.99
CA PHE A 224 6.77 12.64 -4.75
C PHE A 224 8.20 13.17 -4.84
N PRO A 225 8.73 13.78 -3.78
CA PRO A 225 10.16 14.02 -3.67
C PRO A 225 10.94 12.74 -3.97
N GLN A 226 12.05 12.86 -4.69
CA GLN A 226 12.83 11.70 -5.14
C GLN A 226 13.26 10.81 -3.97
N GLU A 227 13.51 11.41 -2.82
CA GLU A 227 13.92 10.77 -1.57
C GLU A 227 12.83 9.84 -1.00
N MET A 228 11.57 10.06 -1.38
CA MET A 228 10.43 9.27 -0.87
C MET A 228 10.05 8.11 -1.79
N GLN A 229 10.75 7.93 -2.93
CA GLN A 229 10.40 6.94 -3.95
C GLN A 229 11.07 5.59 -3.74
N TYR A 230 12.15 5.54 -2.98
CA TYR A 230 12.96 4.35 -2.75
C TYR A 230 13.17 4.08 -1.27
N GLN A 231 13.39 2.82 -0.95
CA GLN A 231 13.84 2.40 0.36
C GLN A 231 15.36 2.27 0.35
N THR A 232 16.02 2.85 1.33
CA THR A 232 17.47 2.70 1.48
C THR A 232 17.76 1.56 2.44
N ILE A 233 18.50 0.57 1.94
CA ILE A 233 18.99 -0.55 2.73
C ILE A 233 20.45 -0.31 3.05
N MET A 234 20.81 -0.47 4.32
CA MET A 234 22.19 -0.50 4.77
C MET A 234 22.72 -1.94 4.74
N ILE A 235 23.86 -2.12 4.13
CA ILE A 235 24.59 -3.38 4.10
C ILE A 235 25.66 -3.38 5.20
N LYS A 236 26.10 -4.56 5.61
CA LYS A 236 27.05 -4.76 6.72
C LYS A 236 28.38 -3.97 6.62
N ASP A 237 28.81 -3.63 5.42
CA ASP A 237 30.02 -2.87 5.12
C ASP A 237 29.79 -1.35 5.06
N GLU A 238 28.68 -0.86 5.61
CA GLU A 238 28.24 0.53 5.61
C GLU A 238 27.86 1.09 4.22
N THR A 239 27.82 0.25 3.18
CA THR A 239 27.27 0.65 1.90
C THR A 239 25.76 0.77 1.96
N SER A 240 25.18 1.69 1.19
CA SER A 240 23.73 1.86 1.08
C SER A 240 23.26 1.52 -0.33
N LEU A 241 22.12 0.84 -0.40
CA LEU A 241 21.43 0.54 -1.65
C LEU A 241 20.01 1.11 -1.62
N ASN A 242 19.63 1.77 -2.70
CA ASN A 242 18.23 2.14 -2.91
C ASN A 242 17.51 0.98 -3.61
N VAL A 243 16.50 0.44 -2.99
CA VAL A 243 15.74 -0.70 -3.51
C VAL A 243 14.26 -0.37 -3.62
N ASN A 244 13.63 -0.98 -4.61
CA ASN A 244 12.18 -1.01 -4.71
C ASN A 244 11.65 -2.09 -3.75
N GLU A 245 10.53 -1.82 -3.05
CA GLU A 245 9.91 -2.77 -2.12
C GLU A 245 9.60 -4.12 -2.77
N ASN A 246 9.25 -4.12 -4.05
CA ASN A 246 8.95 -5.35 -4.78
C ASN A 246 10.16 -6.28 -4.90
N ALA A 247 11.38 -5.73 -4.96
CA ALA A 247 12.60 -6.52 -5.01
C ALA A 247 12.78 -7.36 -3.73
N LEU A 248 12.40 -6.82 -2.58
CA LEU A 248 12.52 -7.52 -1.29
C LEU A 248 11.55 -8.70 -1.16
N PHE A 249 10.35 -8.57 -1.75
CA PHE A 249 9.43 -9.71 -1.82
C PHE A 249 9.94 -10.79 -2.78
N GLY A 250 10.62 -10.40 -3.87
CA GLY A 250 11.20 -11.34 -4.83
C GLY A 250 12.40 -12.10 -4.29
N THR A 251 13.23 -11.44 -3.47
CA THR A 251 14.45 -12.04 -2.89
C THR A 251 14.23 -12.67 -1.53
N GLU A 252 13.03 -12.57 -0.97
CA GLU A 252 12.68 -13.00 0.40
C GLU A 252 13.51 -12.30 1.51
N ASP A 253 14.08 -11.12 1.21
CA ASP A 253 14.85 -10.30 2.15
C ASP A 253 13.97 -9.44 3.08
N ASN A 254 12.72 -9.87 3.28
CA ASN A 254 11.73 -9.20 4.12
C ASN A 254 11.55 -9.86 5.50
N ASN A 255 12.55 -10.58 5.98
CA ASN A 255 12.56 -11.17 7.33
C ASN A 255 13.21 -10.20 8.33
N PHE A 256 12.40 -9.67 9.25
CA PHE A 256 12.82 -8.73 10.29
C PHE A 256 12.57 -9.23 11.71
N LEU A 257 12.44 -10.56 11.89
CA LEU A 257 12.22 -11.15 13.21
C LEU A 257 13.27 -10.67 14.22
N GLY A 258 12.83 -10.13 15.33
CA GLY A 258 13.69 -9.59 16.40
C GLY A 258 14.27 -8.20 16.15
N TRP A 259 14.07 -7.60 14.95
CA TRP A 259 14.50 -6.23 14.68
C TRP A 259 13.64 -5.22 15.41
N ASP A 260 14.18 -4.05 15.69
CA ASP A 260 13.40 -2.90 16.10
C ASP A 260 12.61 -2.35 14.92
N CYS A 261 11.31 -2.13 15.12
CA CYS A 261 10.38 -1.64 14.11
C CYS A 261 9.65 -0.39 14.61
N TYR A 262 9.55 0.62 13.76
CA TYR A 262 8.87 1.88 14.06
C TYR A 262 7.41 1.91 13.54
N ALA A 263 6.77 0.74 13.41
CA ALA A 263 5.35 0.66 13.14
C ALA A 263 4.53 1.35 14.25
N GLY A 264 3.49 2.08 13.86
CA GLY A 264 2.73 2.96 14.75
C GLY A 264 3.34 4.34 14.96
N ILE A 265 4.59 4.57 14.50
CA ILE A 265 5.26 5.88 14.50
C ILE A 265 5.46 6.37 13.07
N ASP A 266 5.97 5.51 12.19
CA ASP A 266 6.21 5.85 10.78
C ASP A 266 5.07 5.39 9.87
N THR A 267 4.34 4.37 10.30
CA THR A 267 3.19 3.79 9.61
C THR A 267 2.01 3.63 10.56
N LEU A 268 0.81 3.76 10.03
CA LEU A 268 -0.44 3.56 10.75
C LEU A 268 -1.45 2.88 9.83
N SER A 269 -2.25 1.96 10.35
CA SER A 269 -3.28 1.27 9.59
C SER A 269 -4.64 1.48 10.23
N LEU A 270 -5.61 1.91 9.43
CA LEU A 270 -7.01 2.06 9.79
C LEU A 270 -7.79 0.95 9.08
N ASP A 271 -8.29 -0.02 9.81
CA ASP A 271 -8.99 -1.15 9.21
C ASP A 271 -10.48 -0.86 8.97
N VAL A 272 -11.13 -1.71 8.20
CA VAL A 272 -12.56 -1.55 7.83
C VAL A 272 -13.51 -1.68 9.01
N THR A 273 -13.07 -2.25 10.13
CA THR A 273 -13.87 -2.44 11.34
C THR A 273 -13.75 -1.29 12.33
N GLY A 274 -12.97 -0.27 12.00
CA GLY A 274 -12.76 0.92 12.81
C GLY A 274 -11.53 0.87 13.70
N ASN A 275 -10.72 -0.18 13.65
CA ASN A 275 -9.53 -0.27 14.47
C ASN A 275 -8.39 0.58 13.93
N ILE A 276 -7.64 1.17 14.85
CA ILE A 276 -6.34 1.79 14.62
C ILE A 276 -5.26 0.79 15.00
N LEU A 277 -4.42 0.42 14.05
CA LEU A 277 -3.37 -0.58 14.21
C LEU A 277 -2.01 0.03 13.89
N PRO A 278 -0.94 -0.31 14.63
CA PRO A 278 0.41 0.12 14.30
C PRO A 278 0.90 -0.46 12.96
N ALA A 279 0.44 -1.67 12.62
CA ALA A 279 0.78 -2.42 11.40
C ALA A 279 -0.24 -3.53 11.13
N TYR A 280 -0.22 -4.08 9.91
CA TYR A 280 -0.99 -5.27 9.51
C TYR A 280 -0.27 -6.60 9.80
N CYS A 281 0.81 -6.61 10.55
CA CYS A 281 1.55 -7.82 10.92
C CYS A 281 0.64 -8.90 11.50
N TYR A 282 0.83 -10.16 11.09
CA TYR A 282 -0.04 -11.27 11.44
C TYR A 282 0.22 -11.84 12.84
N THR A 283 1.43 -11.67 13.37
CA THR A 283 1.85 -12.26 14.65
C THR A 283 2.40 -11.18 15.59
N GLY A 284 1.91 -11.14 16.79
CA GLY A 284 2.49 -10.42 17.91
C GLY A 284 2.12 -8.93 18.08
N TYR A 285 1.77 -8.20 17.04
CA TYR A 285 1.52 -6.75 17.12
C TYR A 285 0.08 -6.31 16.81
N LYS A 286 -0.88 -7.22 16.88
CA LYS A 286 -2.31 -6.86 16.82
C LYS A 286 -2.79 -6.10 18.04
N LYS A 287 -1.95 -5.23 18.61
CA LYS A 287 -2.41 -4.33 19.64
C LYS A 287 -3.20 -3.21 18.99
N VAL A 288 -4.51 -3.32 19.03
CA VAL A 288 -5.39 -2.21 18.67
C VAL A 288 -5.03 -1.02 19.56
N ILE A 289 -4.66 0.10 18.95
CA ILE A 289 -4.38 1.37 19.63
C ILE A 289 -5.69 1.95 20.15
N GLY A 290 -6.73 1.86 19.33
CA GLY A 290 -8.07 2.38 19.59
C GLY A 290 -8.95 2.23 18.36
N SER A 291 -10.09 2.91 18.36
CA SER A 291 -11.03 2.95 17.25
C SER A 291 -11.12 4.36 16.66
N TRP A 292 -10.94 4.45 15.34
CA TRP A 292 -11.14 5.71 14.61
C TRP A 292 -12.62 6.05 14.41
N LEU A 293 -13.54 5.10 14.73
CA LEU A 293 -15.00 5.32 14.66
C LEU A 293 -15.58 5.88 15.94
N THR A 294 -15.05 5.49 17.12
CA THR A 294 -15.69 5.72 18.41
C THR A 294 -14.86 6.51 19.40
N ASP A 295 -13.53 6.49 19.26
CA ASP A 295 -12.65 7.05 20.28
C ASP A 295 -12.25 8.50 19.93
N ASN A 296 -11.94 9.27 20.95
CA ASN A 296 -11.21 10.52 20.77
C ASN A 296 -9.73 10.20 20.58
N LEU A 297 -9.19 10.46 19.41
CA LEU A 297 -7.82 10.09 19.05
C LEU A 297 -6.76 10.78 19.93
N ALA A 298 -7.06 11.95 20.48
CA ALA A 298 -6.16 12.66 21.39
C ALA A 298 -5.93 11.92 22.72
N ASP A 299 -6.91 11.13 23.15
CA ASP A 299 -6.88 10.44 24.44
C ASP A 299 -6.28 9.02 24.34
N LEU A 300 -5.96 8.55 23.13
CA LEU A 300 -5.45 7.22 22.93
C LEU A 300 -4.01 7.04 23.42
N GLN A 301 -3.71 5.82 23.84
CA GLN A 301 -2.36 5.39 24.22
C GLN A 301 -1.52 5.05 22.99
N TRP A 302 -0.97 6.09 22.37
CA TRP A 302 -0.11 5.93 21.19
C TRP A 302 1.24 5.28 21.54
N PRO A 303 1.90 4.55 20.61
CA PRO A 303 3.20 3.93 20.85
C PRO A 303 4.24 4.92 21.34
N ALA A 304 4.91 4.63 22.47
CA ALA A 304 5.94 5.51 23.03
C ALA A 304 7.28 5.40 22.31
N GLY A 305 7.49 4.37 21.50
CA GLY A 305 8.75 4.11 20.81
C GLY A 305 8.70 2.89 19.88
N LYS A 306 9.87 2.50 19.43
CA LYS A 306 10.08 1.30 18.58
C LYS A 306 9.63 0.02 19.30
N MET A 307 9.15 -0.95 18.53
CA MET A 307 8.75 -2.27 19.03
C MET A 307 9.60 -3.37 18.38
N LYS A 308 9.68 -4.55 19.01
CA LYS A 308 10.35 -5.70 18.40
C LYS A 308 9.47 -6.34 17.35
N CYS A 309 10.01 -6.59 16.15
CA CYS A 309 9.32 -7.33 15.11
C CYS A 309 9.14 -8.80 15.52
N GLY A 310 7.90 -9.26 15.56
CA GLY A 310 7.54 -10.63 15.90
C GLY A 310 7.32 -11.55 14.70
N ASP A 311 7.43 -11.03 13.48
CA ASP A 311 7.15 -11.76 12.25
C ASP A 311 8.39 -12.13 11.46
N MET A 312 8.41 -13.36 10.95
CA MET A 312 9.48 -13.81 10.06
C MET A 312 9.40 -13.18 8.66
N ARG A 313 8.25 -12.63 8.27
CA ARG A 313 8.05 -12.00 6.97
C ARG A 313 7.17 -10.77 7.06
N CYS A 314 7.70 -9.64 6.63
CA CYS A 314 6.92 -8.43 6.44
C CYS A 314 6.20 -8.50 5.08
N VAL A 315 4.94 -8.94 5.09
CA VAL A 315 4.17 -9.25 3.87
C VAL A 315 3.36 -8.08 3.29
N CYS A 316 3.32 -6.96 4.00
CA CYS A 316 2.60 -5.76 3.58
C CYS A 316 3.60 -4.68 3.15
N VAL A 317 3.42 -4.13 1.94
CA VAL A 317 4.28 -3.02 1.45
C VAL A 317 4.22 -1.83 2.38
N HIS A 318 3.04 -1.52 2.91
CA HIS A 318 2.86 -0.43 3.84
C HIS A 318 3.73 -0.61 5.10
N ASP A 319 3.65 -1.78 5.74
CA ASP A 319 4.42 -2.09 6.95
C ASP A 319 5.93 -2.20 6.67
N LEU A 320 6.28 -2.62 5.44
CA LEU A 320 7.67 -2.70 5.00
C LEU A 320 8.34 -1.32 5.02
N ARG A 321 7.57 -0.26 4.83
CA ARG A 321 8.05 1.13 4.81
C ARG A 321 8.32 1.74 6.20
N ALA A 322 7.89 1.10 7.28
CA ALA A 322 8.33 1.51 8.62
C ALA A 322 9.83 1.26 8.78
N ARG A 323 10.56 2.20 9.39
CA ARG A 323 11.99 2.00 9.69
C ARG A 323 12.20 0.75 10.53
N LYS A 324 13.27 0.04 10.26
CA LYS A 324 13.68 -1.18 10.97
C LYS A 324 15.17 -1.18 11.18
N ASN A 325 15.59 -1.56 12.39
CA ASN A 325 17.00 -1.66 12.73
C ASN A 325 17.28 -2.99 13.44
N THR A 326 18.46 -3.54 13.21
CA THR A 326 19.01 -4.58 14.11
C THR A 326 19.50 -3.94 15.39
N ASN A 327 19.52 -4.67 16.51
CA ASN A 327 20.12 -4.22 17.76
C ASN A 327 21.66 -4.24 17.76
N ALA A 328 22.30 -4.15 16.63
CA ALA A 328 23.73 -3.99 16.56
C ALA A 328 24.03 -2.49 16.64
N ASP A 329 24.05 -1.96 17.86
CA ASP A 329 24.86 -0.80 18.23
C ASP A 329 26.23 -1.29 18.63
#